data_f36cc513b2f870d398c4b847bd9db43d
#
_entry.id   f36cc513b2f870d398c4b847bd9db43d
#
_cell.length_a   1.000
_cell.length_b   1.000
_cell.length_c   1.000
_cell.angle_alpha   90.00
_cell.angle_beta   90.00
_cell.angle_gamma   90.00
#
_symmetry.space_group_name_H-M   'P 1'
#
loop_
_entity.id
_entity.type
_entity.pdbx_description
1 polymer ?
#
loop_
_entity_poly.entity_id
_entity_poly.type
_entity_poly.pdbx_seq_one_letter_code
_entity_poly.pdbx_strand_id
1 'polypeptide(L)'
;MTSAQRLSGILFALAAGLMWGLVFVGPLLLPEYPATLQSFGRYLAFGLIALPLAWFDRDKLKQLSKSDWVEALKLALVGNIVYYLFLASAIQRAGGPLPTMIIGTLPAVIAITSKLRRAAPGARVEARLPWLRLLPSLGLIGL
;
A
#
# COMPACT_ATOMS: atom_id res chain seq x y z
N MET A 1 16.56 -4.31 21.67
CA MET A 1 16.27 -5.24 20.56
C MET A 1 17.46 -6.15 20.37
N THR A 2 17.28 -7.44 20.42
CA THR A 2 18.33 -8.43 20.17
C THR A 2 18.69 -8.48 18.68
N SER A 3 19.90 -8.94 18.34
CA SER A 3 20.33 -9.10 16.94
C SER A 3 19.35 -9.97 16.13
N ALA A 4 18.80 -11.02 16.75
CA ALA A 4 17.81 -11.90 16.14
C ALA A 4 16.49 -11.17 15.80
N GLN A 5 16.01 -10.28 16.67
CA GLN A 5 14.81 -9.48 16.40
C GLN A 5 15.01 -8.50 15.24
N ARG A 6 16.22 -7.92 15.13
CA ARG A 6 16.56 -7.04 13.99
C ARG A 6 16.61 -7.81 12.68
N LEU A 7 17.25 -8.98 12.68
CA LEU A 7 17.34 -9.82 11.48
C LEU A 7 15.95 -10.28 11.03
N SER A 8 15.10 -10.75 11.94
CA SER A 8 13.72 -11.13 11.67
C SER A 8 12.93 -9.96 11.08
N GLY A 9 13.05 -8.75 11.65
CA GLY A 9 12.39 -7.55 11.12
C GLY A 9 12.83 -7.21 9.69
N ILE A 10 14.12 -7.33 9.39
CA ILE A 10 14.67 -7.10 8.04
C ILE A 10 14.12 -8.13 7.06
N LEU A 11 14.11 -9.41 7.43
CA LEU A 11 13.59 -10.48 6.56
C LEU A 11 12.11 -10.30 6.25
N PHE A 12 11.29 -9.94 7.25
CA PHE A 12 9.87 -9.64 7.03
C PHE A 12 9.67 -8.41 6.13
N ALA A 13 10.48 -7.37 6.31
CA ALA A 13 10.41 -6.17 5.47
C ALA A 13 10.79 -6.47 4.02
N LEU A 14 11.85 -7.27 3.80
CA LEU A 14 12.25 -7.71 2.46
C LEU A 14 11.18 -8.58 1.80
N ALA A 15 10.63 -9.56 2.53
CA ALA A 15 9.55 -10.41 2.02
C ALA A 15 8.31 -9.58 1.65
N ALA A 16 7.90 -8.66 2.50
CA ALA A 16 6.79 -7.76 2.20
C ALA A 16 7.06 -6.88 0.98
N GLY A 17 8.28 -6.34 0.85
CA GLY A 17 8.70 -5.55 -0.31
C GLY A 17 8.68 -6.34 -1.61
N LEU A 18 9.18 -7.58 -1.60
CA LEU A 18 9.12 -8.49 -2.75
C LEU A 18 7.67 -8.80 -3.15
N MET A 19 6.84 -9.17 -2.18
CA MET A 19 5.42 -9.45 -2.44
C MET A 19 4.68 -8.21 -2.98
N TRP A 20 5.01 -7.03 -2.47
CA TRP A 20 4.43 -5.79 -2.99
C TRP A 20 4.94 -5.48 -4.40
N GLY A 21 6.22 -5.73 -4.69
CA GLY A 21 6.81 -5.58 -6.03
C GLY A 21 6.11 -6.40 -7.10
N LEU A 22 5.65 -7.62 -6.77
CA LEU A 22 4.89 -8.49 -7.68
C LEU A 22 3.57 -7.86 -8.17
N VAL A 23 3.04 -6.88 -7.44
CA VAL A 23 1.85 -6.11 -7.85
C VAL A 23 2.08 -5.36 -9.16
N PHE A 24 3.31 -4.90 -9.39
CA PHE A 24 3.69 -4.18 -10.61
C PHE A 24 4.04 -5.11 -11.76
N VAL A 25 4.51 -6.31 -11.43
CA VAL A 25 4.91 -7.32 -12.42
C VAL A 25 3.67 -7.99 -13.04
N GLY A 26 2.63 -8.22 -12.26
CA GLY A 26 1.42 -8.90 -12.72
C GLY A 26 0.84 -8.33 -14.03
N PRO A 27 0.56 -7.02 -14.13
CA PRO A 27 0.03 -6.41 -15.35
C PRO A 27 0.97 -6.49 -16.56
N LEU A 28 2.29 -6.62 -16.33
CA LEU A 28 3.28 -6.79 -17.39
C LEU A 28 3.33 -8.22 -17.93
N LEU A 29 3.11 -9.21 -17.06
CA LEU A 29 3.12 -10.63 -17.45
C LEU A 29 1.84 -11.06 -18.15
N LEU A 30 0.76 -10.33 -17.95
CA LEU A 30 -0.57 -10.65 -18.46
C LEU A 30 -1.15 -9.51 -19.32
N PRO A 31 -0.43 -9.05 -20.36
CA PRO A 31 -0.88 -7.92 -21.18
C PRO A 31 -2.17 -8.21 -21.95
N GLU A 32 -2.45 -9.49 -22.24
CA GLU A 32 -3.64 -9.95 -22.96
C GLU A 32 -4.93 -9.78 -22.16
N TYR A 33 -4.81 -9.71 -20.81
CA TYR A 33 -5.97 -9.57 -19.94
C TYR A 33 -6.18 -8.09 -19.57
N PRO A 34 -7.40 -7.54 -19.75
CA PRO A 34 -7.67 -6.16 -19.39
C PRO A 34 -7.49 -5.93 -17.88
N ALA A 35 -7.08 -4.73 -17.50
CA ALA A 35 -6.82 -4.35 -16.11
C ALA A 35 -8.01 -4.62 -15.17
N THR A 36 -9.24 -4.53 -15.69
CA THR A 36 -10.47 -4.87 -14.97
C THR A 36 -10.52 -6.33 -14.55
N LEU A 37 -10.18 -7.25 -15.45
CA LEU A 37 -10.19 -8.68 -15.19
C LEU A 37 -9.08 -9.06 -14.20
N GLN A 38 -7.88 -8.48 -14.35
CA GLN A 38 -6.77 -8.67 -13.41
C GLN A 38 -7.14 -8.17 -12.00
N SER A 39 -7.80 -7.00 -11.92
CA SER A 39 -8.29 -6.45 -10.65
C SER A 39 -9.32 -7.37 -10.00
N PHE A 40 -10.30 -7.83 -10.78
CA PHE A 40 -11.34 -8.74 -10.29
C PHE A 40 -10.75 -10.05 -9.77
N GLY A 41 -9.89 -10.70 -10.55
CA GLY A 41 -9.24 -11.96 -10.15
C GLY A 41 -8.42 -11.81 -8.86
N ARG A 42 -7.66 -10.72 -8.75
CA ARG A 42 -6.86 -10.41 -7.56
C ARG A 42 -7.73 -10.25 -6.32
N TYR A 43 -8.79 -9.43 -6.39
CA TYR A 43 -9.63 -9.19 -5.21
C TYR A 43 -10.55 -10.36 -4.90
N LEU A 44 -10.93 -11.16 -5.89
CA LEU A 44 -11.61 -12.44 -5.65
C LEU A 44 -10.70 -13.38 -4.84
N ALA A 45 -9.44 -13.54 -5.24
CA ALA A 45 -8.48 -14.36 -4.51
C ALA A 45 -8.27 -13.86 -3.07
N PHE A 46 -8.13 -12.55 -2.87
CA PHE A 46 -8.04 -11.96 -1.53
C PHE A 46 -9.29 -12.19 -0.70
N GLY A 47 -10.48 -12.06 -1.30
CA GLY A 47 -11.74 -12.35 -0.64
C GLY A 47 -11.84 -13.81 -0.17
N LEU A 48 -11.45 -14.74 -1.04
CA LEU A 48 -11.46 -16.17 -0.71
C LEU A 48 -10.51 -16.51 0.44
N ILE A 49 -9.35 -15.86 0.51
CA ILE A 49 -8.40 -16.02 1.62
C ILE A 49 -8.90 -15.33 2.89
N ALA A 50 -9.56 -14.18 2.74
CA ALA A 50 -10.07 -13.42 3.88
C ALA A 50 -11.25 -14.09 4.58
N LEU A 51 -12.08 -14.86 3.87
CA LEU A 51 -13.25 -15.54 4.45
C LEU A 51 -12.89 -16.48 5.62
N PRO A 52 -11.96 -17.45 5.48
CA PRO A 52 -11.55 -18.29 6.60
C PRO A 52 -10.92 -17.48 7.74
N LEU A 53 -10.13 -16.45 7.44
CA LEU A 53 -9.54 -15.58 8.46
C LEU A 53 -10.63 -14.81 9.24
N ALA A 54 -11.63 -14.29 8.53
CA ALA A 54 -12.78 -13.63 9.15
C ALA A 54 -13.59 -14.59 10.04
N TRP A 55 -13.67 -15.86 9.65
CA TRP A 55 -14.33 -16.88 10.46
C TRP A 55 -13.61 -17.12 11.79
N PHE A 56 -12.29 -17.17 11.78
CA PHE A 56 -11.48 -17.32 13.02
C PHE A 56 -11.59 -16.09 13.93
N ASP A 57 -11.67 -14.89 13.36
CA ASP A 57 -11.76 -13.62 14.11
C ASP A 57 -13.20 -13.09 14.26
N ARG A 58 -14.21 -13.92 14.02
CA ARG A 58 -15.62 -13.52 14.03
C ARG A 58 -16.07 -12.76 15.27
N ASP A 59 -15.49 -13.07 16.42
CA ASP A 59 -15.91 -12.43 17.67
C ASP A 59 -15.38 -10.98 17.77
N LYS A 60 -14.23 -10.68 17.17
CA LYS A 60 -13.75 -9.32 16.99
C LYS A 60 -14.58 -8.56 15.96
N LEU A 61 -14.96 -9.23 14.87
CA LEU A 61 -15.78 -8.63 13.82
C LEU A 61 -17.18 -8.22 14.31
N LYS A 62 -17.77 -8.97 15.25
CA LYS A 62 -19.05 -8.62 15.88
C LYS A 62 -19.02 -7.35 16.73
N GLN A 63 -17.83 -6.93 17.18
CA GLN A 63 -17.64 -5.73 17.96
C GLN A 63 -17.57 -4.46 17.10
N LEU A 64 -17.45 -4.62 15.78
CA LEU A 64 -17.41 -3.50 14.85
C LEU A 64 -18.79 -2.87 14.66
N SER A 65 -18.81 -1.55 14.71
CA SER A 65 -20.02 -0.78 14.43
C SER A 65 -20.36 -0.75 12.94
N LYS A 66 -21.58 -0.37 12.59
CA LYS A 66 -21.96 -0.16 11.18
C LYS A 66 -21.11 0.94 10.52
N SER A 67 -20.70 1.94 11.28
CA SER A 67 -19.80 3.00 10.80
C SER A 67 -18.45 2.46 10.39
N ASP A 68 -17.87 1.54 11.20
CA ASP A 68 -16.57 0.94 10.90
C ASP A 68 -16.62 0.12 9.60
N TRP A 69 -17.73 -0.61 9.36
CA TRP A 69 -17.95 -1.34 8.12
C TRP A 69 -18.07 -0.43 6.90
N VAL A 70 -18.77 0.69 7.03
CA VAL A 70 -18.89 1.69 5.94
C VAL A 70 -17.54 2.32 5.63
N GLU A 71 -16.76 2.68 6.65
CA GLU A 71 -15.41 3.22 6.45
C GLU A 71 -14.47 2.16 5.83
N ALA A 72 -14.51 0.92 6.30
CA ALA A 72 -13.74 -0.17 5.71
C ALA A 72 -14.11 -0.39 4.23
N LEU A 73 -15.41 -0.33 3.89
CA LEU A 73 -15.87 -0.47 2.51
C LEU A 73 -15.35 0.69 1.63
N LYS A 74 -15.45 1.94 2.10
CA LYS A 74 -14.92 3.11 1.38
C LYS A 74 -13.41 2.98 1.13
N LEU A 75 -12.65 2.59 2.16
CA LEU A 75 -11.22 2.39 2.05
C LEU A 75 -10.87 1.25 1.10
N ALA A 76 -11.62 0.15 1.12
CA ALA A 76 -11.44 -0.96 0.21
C ALA A 76 -11.74 -0.58 -1.24
N LEU A 77 -12.83 0.15 -1.49
CA LEU A 77 -13.19 0.60 -2.84
C LEU A 77 -12.16 1.58 -3.39
N VAL A 78 -11.90 2.66 -2.68
CA VAL A 78 -11.05 3.75 -3.19
C VAL A 78 -9.57 3.38 -3.08
N GLY A 79 -9.14 2.90 -1.91
CA GLY A 79 -7.73 2.65 -1.61
C GLY A 79 -7.18 1.37 -2.24
N ASN A 80 -8.03 0.43 -2.63
CA ASN A 80 -7.60 -0.82 -3.24
C ASN A 80 -8.15 -0.99 -4.65
N ILE A 81 -9.47 -1.12 -4.82
CA ILE A 81 -10.04 -1.51 -6.11
C ILE A 81 -9.79 -0.43 -7.17
N VAL A 82 -10.21 0.80 -6.90
CA VAL A 82 -10.02 1.93 -7.85
C VAL A 82 -8.54 2.20 -8.05
N TYR A 83 -7.76 2.24 -6.99
CA TYR A 83 -6.31 2.42 -7.05
C TYR A 83 -5.64 1.39 -7.95
N TYR A 84 -5.90 0.08 -7.72
CA TYR A 84 -5.27 -0.97 -8.50
C TYR A 84 -5.72 -0.98 -9.96
N LEU A 85 -6.99 -0.66 -10.22
CA LEU A 85 -7.50 -0.56 -11.59
C LEU A 85 -6.74 0.52 -12.38
N PHE A 86 -6.53 1.69 -11.78
CA PHE A 86 -5.75 2.76 -12.41
C PHE A 86 -4.27 2.38 -12.55
N LEU A 87 -3.69 1.75 -11.52
CA LEU A 87 -2.31 1.30 -11.55
C LEU A 87 -2.07 0.28 -12.67
N ALA A 88 -2.89 -0.77 -12.74
CA ALA A 88 -2.78 -1.81 -13.76
C ALA A 88 -2.98 -1.22 -15.17
N SER A 89 -3.96 -0.32 -15.34
CA SER A 89 -4.18 0.37 -16.61
C SER A 89 -3.00 1.26 -17.00
N ALA A 90 -2.39 1.95 -16.04
CA ALA A 90 -1.21 2.78 -16.29
C ALA A 90 -0.01 1.93 -16.71
N ILE A 91 0.23 0.79 -16.02
CA ILE A 91 1.32 -0.13 -16.35
C ILE A 91 1.14 -0.73 -17.74
N GLN A 92 -0.07 -1.13 -18.10
CA GLN A 92 -0.36 -1.68 -19.43
C GLN A 92 -0.15 -0.66 -20.56
N ARG A 93 -0.38 0.64 -20.31
CA ARG A 93 -0.26 1.70 -21.32
C ARG A 93 1.12 2.32 -21.40
N ALA A 94 1.76 2.54 -20.26
CA ALA A 94 3.02 3.29 -20.14
C ALA A 94 4.23 2.42 -19.77
N GLY A 95 4.01 1.11 -19.58
CA GLY A 95 5.04 0.20 -19.04
C GLY A 95 5.18 0.31 -17.53
N GLY A 96 5.97 -0.60 -16.94
CA GLY A 96 6.16 -0.70 -15.49
C GLY A 96 6.93 0.47 -14.86
N PRO A 97 8.02 0.97 -15.47
CA PRO A 97 8.91 1.95 -14.81
C PRO A 97 8.21 3.25 -14.40
N LEU A 98 7.45 3.85 -15.30
CA LEU A 98 6.84 5.17 -15.06
C LEU A 98 5.83 5.16 -13.89
N PRO A 99 4.82 4.28 -13.85
CA PRO A 99 3.91 4.20 -12.71
C PRO A 99 4.61 3.85 -11.40
N THR A 100 5.63 2.99 -11.45
CA THR A 100 6.41 2.60 -10.27
C THR A 100 7.17 3.79 -9.68
N MET A 101 7.80 4.61 -10.51
CA MET A 101 8.48 5.84 -10.08
C MET A 101 7.50 6.82 -9.42
N ILE A 102 6.33 7.04 -10.02
CA ILE A 102 5.31 7.94 -9.47
C ILE A 102 4.86 7.45 -8.09
N ILE A 103 4.57 6.14 -7.94
CA ILE A 103 4.17 5.57 -6.65
C ILE A 103 5.32 5.60 -5.64
N GLY A 104 6.55 5.42 -6.07
CA GLY A 104 7.74 5.56 -5.24
C GLY A 104 7.86 6.94 -4.57
N THR A 105 7.24 7.98 -5.11
CA THR A 105 7.21 9.32 -4.48
C THR A 105 6.21 9.43 -3.32
N LEU A 106 5.26 8.50 -3.18
CA LEU A 106 4.20 8.57 -2.16
C LEU A 106 4.73 8.75 -0.73
N PRO A 107 5.77 8.03 -0.26
CA PRO A 107 6.29 8.23 1.08
C PRO A 107 6.74 9.67 1.33
N ALA A 108 7.38 10.30 0.34
CA ALA A 108 7.81 11.70 0.43
C ALA A 108 6.61 12.66 0.47
N VAL A 109 5.61 12.45 -0.40
CA VAL A 109 4.38 13.25 -0.42
C VAL A 109 3.61 13.12 0.89
N ILE A 110 3.47 11.91 1.43
CA ILE A 110 2.82 11.67 2.73
C ILE A 110 3.58 12.38 3.86
N ALA A 111 4.90 12.30 3.87
CA ALA A 111 5.72 12.96 4.88
C ALA A 111 5.57 14.49 4.85
N ILE A 112 5.57 15.09 3.64
CA ILE A 112 5.40 16.54 3.45
C ILE A 112 3.99 16.96 3.86
N THR A 113 2.95 16.29 3.38
CA THR A 113 1.56 16.63 3.68
C THR A 113 1.22 16.46 5.15
N SER A 114 1.74 15.42 5.80
CA SER A 114 1.56 15.23 7.24
C SER A 114 2.20 16.35 8.06
N LYS A 115 3.36 16.85 7.61
CA LYS A 115 4.03 17.99 8.25
C LYS A 115 3.23 19.29 8.07
N LEU A 116 2.75 19.55 6.85
CA LEU A 116 1.93 20.73 6.56
C LEU A 116 0.63 20.73 7.38
N ARG A 117 -0.04 19.59 7.50
CA ARG A 117 -1.23 19.46 8.35
C ARG A 117 -0.95 19.70 9.83
N ARG A 118 0.22 19.28 10.34
CA ARG A 118 0.62 19.51 11.73
C ARG A 118 1.07 20.95 11.99
N ALA A 119 1.49 21.67 10.97
CA ALA A 119 1.86 23.08 11.06
C ALA A 119 0.65 24.04 11.03
N ALA A 120 -0.57 23.51 10.81
CA ALA A 120 -1.78 24.31 10.87
C ALA A 120 -2.02 24.85 12.32
N PRO A 121 -2.52 26.10 12.48
CA PRO A 121 -2.71 26.70 13.79
C PRO A 121 -3.64 25.84 14.67
N GLY A 122 -3.13 25.34 15.80
CA GLY A 122 -3.86 24.47 16.74
C GLY A 122 -3.39 23.03 16.86
N ALA A 123 -2.49 22.54 16.01
CA ALA A 123 -1.89 21.21 16.14
C ALA A 123 -0.64 21.28 17.03
N ARG A 124 -0.60 20.54 18.13
CA ARG A 124 0.61 20.40 18.96
C ARG A 124 1.73 19.82 18.14
N VAL A 125 2.78 20.63 17.96
CA VAL A 125 3.97 20.26 17.17
C VAL A 125 4.99 19.59 18.08
N GLU A 126 5.11 18.28 17.99
CA GLU A 126 6.32 17.59 18.41
C GLU A 126 6.59 16.41 17.47
N ALA A 127 7.23 16.67 16.36
CA ALA A 127 8.11 15.72 15.70
C ALA A 127 8.88 16.43 14.59
N ARG A 128 10.13 16.78 14.85
CA ARG A 128 11.08 17.10 13.79
C ARG A 128 11.21 15.88 12.89
N LEU A 129 10.78 16.01 11.63
CA LEU A 129 11.00 14.95 10.64
C LEU A 129 12.51 14.76 10.50
N PRO A 130 13.07 13.58 10.76
CA PRO A 130 14.47 13.32 10.53
C PRO A 130 14.72 13.20 9.02
N TRP A 131 14.95 14.33 8.36
CA TRP A 131 15.23 14.39 6.92
C TRP A 131 16.33 13.42 6.49
N LEU A 132 17.34 13.21 7.35
CA LEU A 132 18.43 12.25 7.14
C LEU A 132 17.93 10.80 7.00
N ARG A 133 16.77 10.45 7.58
CA ARG A 133 16.20 9.11 7.45
C ARG A 133 15.36 8.94 6.17
N LEU A 134 14.98 10.04 5.51
CA LEU A 134 14.24 10.02 4.24
C LEU A 134 15.19 10.06 3.02
N LEU A 135 16.46 10.46 3.21
CA LEU A 135 17.45 10.50 2.13
C LEU A 135 17.64 9.17 1.39
N PRO A 136 17.69 8.00 2.06
CA PRO A 136 17.82 6.73 1.34
C PRO A 136 16.63 6.43 0.43
N SER A 137 15.42 6.81 0.83
CA SER A 137 14.22 6.59 -0.01
C SER A 137 14.16 7.54 -1.19
N LEU A 138 14.73 8.74 -1.09
CA LEU A 138 14.85 9.69 -2.20
C LEU A 138 15.97 9.28 -3.17
N GLY A 139 17.06 8.69 -2.67
CA GLY A 139 18.16 8.19 -3.51
C GLY A 139 17.77 6.98 -4.38
N LEU A 140 16.83 6.17 -3.92
CA LEU A 140 16.29 5.02 -4.69
C LEU A 140 15.34 5.44 -5.82
N ILE A 141 14.84 6.68 -5.82
CA ILE A 141 13.96 7.24 -6.86
C ILE A 141 14.78 7.80 -8.04
N GLY A 142 16.07 8.10 -7.82
CA GLY A 142 16.97 8.70 -8.81
C GLY A 142 17.87 7.71 -9.57
N LEU A 143 17.77 6.41 -9.28
CA LEU A 143 18.41 5.31 -10.01
C LEU A 143 17.41 4.58 -10.87
#